data_58e93211e96d2309a4b6dfde71bd96d8
#
_entry.id   58e93211e96d2309a4b6dfde71bd96d8
#
_cell.length_a   1.000
_cell.length_b   1.000
_cell.length_c   1.000
_cell.angle_alpha   90.00
_cell.angle_beta   90.00
_cell.angle_gamma   90.00
#
_symmetry.space_group_name_H-M   'P 1'
#
loop_
_entity.id
_entity.type
_entity.pdbx_description
1 polymer ?
#
loop_
_entity_poly.entity_id
_entity_poly.type
_entity_poly.pdbx_seq_one_letter_code
_entity_poly.pdbx_strand_id
1 'polypeptide(L)'
;GLWFEGAVIERETELLPYRYRQMLTVGADYTFNLGTGLTALGEHFRLQESNDLFGNGETVQISALSMTYRTSIVDQLSLIASHEWEDDQSSFFFEWRRTWDRWRLHLIGFSAPEGGAVLGGPPTDVLYSGNGLQVVLVFNH
;
A
#
# COMPACT_ATOMS: atom_id res chain seq x y z
N GLY A 1 3.52 16.26 6.31
CA GLY A 1 2.29 16.06 7.11
C GLY A 1 2.43 14.96 8.13
N LEU A 2 1.54 14.98 9.11
CA LEU A 2 1.35 13.90 10.08
C LEU A 2 -0.15 13.77 10.33
N TRP A 3 -0.67 12.53 10.33
CA TRP A 3 -2.08 12.27 10.62
C TRP A 3 -2.27 10.97 11.38
N PHE A 4 -3.40 10.88 12.04
CA PHE A 4 -3.90 9.62 12.56
C PHE A 4 -5.42 9.53 12.33
N GLU A 5 -5.92 8.32 12.16
CA GLU A 5 -7.33 8.02 12.01
C GLU A 5 -7.66 6.78 12.84
N GLY A 6 -8.79 6.79 13.53
CA GLY A 6 -9.25 5.65 14.33
C GLY A 6 -10.74 5.45 14.20
N ALA A 7 -11.15 4.20 14.21
CA ALA A 7 -12.57 3.81 14.22
C ALA A 7 -12.78 2.61 15.14
N VAL A 8 -13.93 2.62 15.83
CA VAL A 8 -14.43 1.48 16.60
C VAL A 8 -15.82 1.15 16.09
N ILE A 9 -16.02 -0.09 15.68
CA ILE A 9 -17.28 -0.58 15.14
C ILE A 9 -17.75 -1.71 16.02
N GLU A 10 -18.94 -1.57 16.59
CA GLU A 10 -19.66 -2.64 17.25
C GLU A 10 -20.57 -3.34 16.24
N ARG A 11 -20.53 -4.66 16.22
CA ARG A 11 -21.34 -5.50 15.32
C ARG A 11 -22.33 -6.29 16.16
N GLU A 12 -23.61 -6.13 15.89
CA GLU A 12 -24.70 -6.82 16.62
C GLU A 12 -25.08 -8.18 15.97
N THR A 13 -24.29 -8.67 15.02
CA THR A 13 -24.65 -9.88 14.24
C THR A 13 -24.00 -11.12 14.85
N GLU A 14 -24.80 -12.08 15.30
CA GLU A 14 -24.38 -13.39 15.83
C GLU A 14 -23.60 -14.28 14.81
N LEU A 15 -23.60 -13.87 13.53
CA LEU A 15 -22.93 -14.60 12.43
C LEU A 15 -21.42 -14.30 12.33
N LEU A 16 -20.91 -13.31 13.05
CA LEU A 16 -19.50 -12.92 13.00
C LEU A 16 -18.79 -13.35 14.28
N PRO A 17 -17.53 -13.83 14.19
CA PRO A 17 -16.79 -14.36 15.32
C PRO A 17 -16.46 -13.31 16.40
N TYR A 18 -16.44 -12.02 16.01
CA TYR A 18 -16.07 -10.93 16.92
C TYR A 18 -17.11 -9.81 16.91
N ARG A 19 -17.37 -9.27 18.13
CA ARG A 19 -18.33 -8.18 18.36
C ARG A 19 -17.76 -6.80 18.01
N TYR A 20 -16.49 -6.56 18.36
CA TYR A 20 -15.84 -5.27 18.17
C TYR A 20 -14.74 -5.35 17.11
N ARG A 21 -14.70 -4.35 16.24
CA ARG A 21 -13.61 -4.09 15.32
C ARG A 21 -13.03 -2.70 15.60
N GLN A 22 -11.74 -2.66 15.89
CA GLN A 22 -10.99 -1.44 16.13
C GLN A 22 -9.98 -1.25 15.02
N MET A 23 -9.94 -0.07 14.45
CA MET A 23 -9.00 0.29 13.40
C MET A 23 -8.25 1.53 13.81
N LEU A 24 -6.95 1.55 13.58
CA LEU A 24 -6.08 2.69 13.79
C LEU A 24 -5.11 2.80 12.61
N THR A 25 -5.03 4.00 12.03
CA THR A 25 -4.02 4.35 11.05
C THR A 25 -3.23 5.54 11.55
N VAL A 26 -1.92 5.48 11.48
CA VAL A 26 -1.02 6.61 11.66
C VAL A 26 -0.15 6.75 10.43
N GLY A 27 0.05 7.98 9.98
CA GLY A 27 0.83 8.21 8.78
C GLY A 27 1.56 9.54 8.81
N ALA A 28 2.61 9.59 8.01
CA ALA A 28 3.40 10.80 7.79
C ALA A 28 3.85 10.89 6.33
N ASP A 29 3.84 12.09 5.79
CA ASP A 29 4.42 12.40 4.51
C ASP A 29 5.43 13.54 4.61
N TYR A 30 6.43 13.47 3.74
CA TYR A 30 7.41 14.52 3.62
C TYR A 30 7.95 14.61 2.19
N THR A 31 8.12 15.85 1.70
CA THR A 31 8.78 16.11 0.43
C THR A 31 10.17 16.68 0.69
N PHE A 32 11.18 15.89 0.35
CA PHE A 32 12.57 16.29 0.43
C PHE A 32 12.93 17.16 -0.77
N ASN A 33 13.68 18.21 -0.53
CA ASN A 33 14.20 19.10 -1.58
C ASN A 33 15.45 18.48 -2.24
N LEU A 34 15.26 17.32 -2.88
CA LEU A 34 16.28 16.58 -3.63
C LEU A 34 15.95 16.63 -5.12
N GLY A 35 16.76 17.30 -5.90
CA GLY A 35 16.52 17.48 -7.34
C GLY A 35 15.18 18.15 -7.62
N THR A 36 14.25 17.44 -8.23
CA THR A 36 12.88 17.92 -8.53
C THR A 36 11.86 17.65 -7.42
N GLY A 37 12.32 17.13 -6.29
CA GLY A 37 11.50 16.76 -5.14
C GLY A 37 11.27 15.26 -5.03
N LEU A 38 11.71 14.67 -3.90
CA LEU A 38 11.41 13.30 -3.51
C LEU A 38 10.29 13.34 -2.46
N THR A 39 9.13 12.81 -2.78
CA THR A 39 8.03 12.65 -1.82
C THR A 39 8.08 11.23 -1.23
N ALA A 40 8.07 11.14 0.08
CA ALA A 40 7.92 9.89 0.82
C ALA A 40 6.69 9.96 1.73
N LEU A 41 5.96 8.86 1.81
CA LEU A 41 4.77 8.69 2.63
C LEU A 41 4.90 7.34 3.34
N GLY A 42 4.79 7.36 4.66
CA GLY A 42 4.79 6.16 5.50
C GLY A 42 3.47 6.05 6.27
N GLU A 43 2.91 4.86 6.33
CA GLU A 43 1.68 4.56 7.06
C GLU A 43 1.84 3.28 7.87
N HIS A 44 1.21 3.25 9.05
CA HIS A 44 1.04 2.04 9.84
C HIS A 44 -0.44 1.89 10.16
N PHE A 45 -0.99 0.75 9.77
CA PHE A 45 -2.36 0.35 10.00
C PHE A 45 -2.40 -0.79 11.01
N ARG A 46 -3.33 -0.71 11.97
CA ARG A 46 -3.66 -1.78 12.90
C ARG A 46 -5.16 -2.03 12.88
N LEU A 47 -5.55 -3.27 12.67
CA LEU A 47 -6.90 -3.78 12.84
C LEU A 47 -6.89 -4.77 14.01
N GLN A 48 -7.83 -4.63 14.93
CA GLN A 48 -8.04 -5.59 16.01
C GLN A 48 -9.52 -5.99 16.05
N GLU A 49 -9.78 -7.29 16.08
CA GLU A 49 -11.13 -7.86 16.25
C GLU A 49 -11.20 -8.63 17.57
N SER A 50 -12.18 -8.29 18.42
CA SER A 50 -12.32 -8.86 19.75
C SER A 50 -13.79 -8.94 20.20
N ASN A 51 -14.08 -9.74 21.22
CA ASN A 51 -15.42 -9.79 21.82
C ASN A 51 -15.64 -8.72 22.89
N ASP A 52 -14.57 -8.15 23.43
CA ASP A 52 -14.60 -7.06 24.42
C ASP A 52 -13.92 -5.82 23.84
N LEU A 53 -14.43 -4.63 24.16
CA LEU A 53 -13.95 -3.35 23.60
C LEU A 53 -12.45 -3.11 23.81
N PHE A 54 -11.85 -3.63 24.90
CA PHE A 54 -10.42 -3.55 25.19
C PHE A 54 -9.82 -4.93 25.46
N GLY A 55 -10.47 -5.99 24.97
CA GLY A 55 -10.01 -7.37 25.14
C GLY A 55 -8.91 -7.74 24.15
N ASN A 56 -8.22 -8.83 24.45
CA ASN A 56 -7.32 -9.45 23.49
C ASN A 56 -8.14 -10.12 22.37
N GLY A 57 -7.67 -9.98 21.14
CA GLY A 57 -8.34 -10.54 19.97
C GLY A 57 -7.35 -10.74 18.82
N GLU A 58 -7.86 -11.08 17.65
CA GLU A 58 -7.05 -11.16 16.45
C GLU A 58 -6.61 -9.76 16.02
N THR A 59 -5.35 -9.63 15.68
CA THR A 59 -4.75 -8.36 15.28
C THR A 59 -4.09 -8.55 13.93
N VAL A 60 -4.25 -7.59 13.04
CA VAL A 60 -3.51 -7.46 11.78
C VAL A 60 -2.82 -6.10 11.78
N GLN A 61 -1.53 -6.10 11.52
CA GLN A 61 -0.72 -4.88 11.47
C GLN A 61 0.04 -4.83 10.16
N ILE A 62 -0.06 -3.68 9.48
CA ILE A 62 0.58 -3.47 8.20
C ILE A 62 1.28 -2.12 8.22
N SER A 63 2.56 -2.13 7.84
CA SER A 63 3.31 -0.90 7.56
C SER A 63 3.51 -0.76 6.07
N ALA A 64 3.33 0.45 5.54
CA ALA A 64 3.56 0.76 4.15
C ALA A 64 4.45 2.00 3.99
N LEU A 65 5.31 1.98 2.98
CA LEU A 65 6.13 3.11 2.55
C LEU A 65 5.92 3.31 1.06
N SER A 66 5.54 4.53 0.68
CA SER A 66 5.47 4.97 -0.71
C SER A 66 6.49 6.07 -0.96
N MET A 67 7.22 5.99 -2.06
CA MET A 67 8.17 7.02 -2.48
C MET A 67 7.95 7.35 -3.96
N THR A 68 7.97 8.64 -4.27
CA THR A 68 7.85 9.13 -5.65
C THR A 68 8.93 10.16 -5.91
N TYR A 69 9.68 9.95 -6.99
CA TYR A 69 10.73 10.85 -7.43
C TYR A 69 10.65 11.15 -8.92
N ARG A 70 10.56 12.42 -9.28
CA ARG A 70 10.65 12.87 -10.67
C ARG A 70 12.10 13.11 -11.02
N THR A 71 12.68 12.25 -11.85
CA THR A 71 14.07 12.43 -12.31
C THR A 71 14.18 13.47 -13.41
N SER A 72 13.09 13.69 -14.15
CA SER A 72 12.97 14.72 -15.19
C SER A 72 11.51 15.12 -15.41
N ILE A 73 11.26 16.05 -16.35
CA ILE A 73 9.90 16.45 -16.75
C ILE A 73 9.10 15.24 -17.30
N VAL A 74 9.79 14.30 -17.93
CA VAL A 74 9.19 13.15 -18.61
C VAL A 74 9.32 11.85 -17.80
N ASP A 75 10.21 11.77 -16.81
CA ASP A 75 10.53 10.56 -16.07
C ASP A 75 10.11 10.65 -14.62
N GLN A 76 9.44 9.59 -14.14
CA GLN A 76 9.07 9.41 -12.74
C GLN A 76 9.42 8.00 -12.28
N LEU A 77 9.96 7.92 -11.08
CA LEU A 77 10.15 6.68 -10.33
C LEU A 77 9.14 6.63 -9.19
N SER A 78 8.55 5.48 -8.97
CA SER A 78 7.66 5.21 -7.83
C SER A 78 8.07 3.88 -7.19
N LEU A 79 8.09 3.85 -5.88
CA LEU A 79 8.34 2.67 -5.06
C LEU A 79 7.23 2.56 -4.03
N ILE A 80 6.68 1.36 -3.85
CA ILE A 80 5.81 1.03 -2.73
C ILE A 80 6.38 -0.23 -2.08
N ALA A 81 6.51 -0.21 -0.77
CA ALA A 81 6.88 -1.36 0.04
C ALA A 81 5.85 -1.51 1.16
N SER A 82 5.42 -2.71 1.44
CA SER A 82 4.57 -3.00 2.59
C SER A 82 5.07 -4.23 3.33
N HIS A 83 4.77 -4.28 4.63
CA HIS A 83 5.11 -5.39 5.51
C HIS A 83 3.92 -5.68 6.43
N GLU A 84 3.47 -6.92 6.39
CA GLU A 84 2.48 -7.50 7.30
C GLU A 84 3.20 -8.21 8.44
N TRP A 85 2.94 -7.76 9.66
CA TRP A 85 3.74 -8.16 10.82
C TRP A 85 3.36 -9.52 11.39
N GLU A 86 2.10 -9.95 11.22
CA GLU A 86 1.60 -11.22 11.74
C GLU A 86 2.16 -12.42 10.96
N ASP A 87 2.15 -12.30 9.64
CA ASP A 87 2.60 -13.37 8.73
C ASP A 87 4.05 -13.19 8.26
N ASP A 88 4.75 -12.14 8.72
CA ASP A 88 6.12 -11.76 8.32
C ASP A 88 6.27 -11.66 6.79
N GLN A 89 5.25 -11.09 6.14
CA GLN A 89 5.18 -10.99 4.69
C GLN A 89 5.49 -9.58 4.22
N SER A 90 6.35 -9.47 3.22
CA SER A 90 6.70 -8.20 2.59
C SER A 90 6.33 -8.21 1.12
N SER A 91 5.84 -7.07 0.63
CA SER A 91 5.63 -6.83 -0.78
C SER A 91 6.32 -5.57 -1.25
N PHE A 92 6.75 -5.59 -2.51
CA PHE A 92 7.45 -4.49 -3.14
C PHE A 92 6.87 -4.25 -4.52
N PHE A 93 6.71 -2.98 -4.87
CA PHE A 93 6.29 -2.53 -6.17
C PHE A 93 7.21 -1.38 -6.60
N PHE A 94 7.78 -1.46 -7.77
CA PHE A 94 8.60 -0.43 -8.38
C PHE A 94 8.07 -0.10 -9.76
N GLU A 95 7.94 1.17 -10.08
CA GLU A 95 7.58 1.65 -11.39
C GLU A 95 8.57 2.73 -11.86
N TRP A 96 9.09 2.58 -13.07
CA TRP A 96 9.63 3.67 -13.85
C TRP A 96 8.65 4.03 -14.96
N ARG A 97 8.23 5.29 -14.98
CA ARG A 97 7.32 5.82 -15.98
C ARG A 97 8.01 6.91 -16.78
N ARG A 98 7.93 6.80 -18.11
CA ARG A 98 8.36 7.83 -19.03
C ARG A 98 7.22 8.26 -19.94
N THR A 99 7.01 9.58 -20.07
CA THR A 99 5.92 10.18 -20.83
C THR A 99 6.49 11.03 -21.97
N TRP A 100 6.05 10.77 -23.20
CA TRP A 100 6.26 11.60 -24.39
C TRP A 100 4.92 12.20 -24.80
N ASP A 101 4.87 13.02 -25.86
CA ASP A 101 3.64 13.68 -26.31
C ASP A 101 2.46 12.71 -26.48
N ARG A 102 2.69 11.58 -27.17
CA ARG A 102 1.64 10.60 -27.49
C ARG A 102 1.86 9.24 -26.85
N TRP A 103 2.99 9.01 -26.24
CA TRP A 103 3.36 7.71 -25.70
C TRP A 103 3.68 7.79 -24.21
N ARG A 104 3.32 6.75 -23.51
CA ARG A 104 3.74 6.53 -22.14
C ARG A 104 4.25 5.10 -21.98
N LEU A 105 5.44 4.96 -21.47
CA LEU A 105 6.05 3.69 -21.13
C LEU A 105 6.05 3.52 -19.61
N HIS A 106 5.65 2.34 -19.16
CA HIS A 106 5.76 1.90 -17.78
C HIS A 106 6.62 0.64 -17.74
N LEU A 107 7.65 0.64 -16.94
CA LEU A 107 8.38 -0.55 -16.53
C LEU A 107 8.05 -0.80 -15.06
N ILE A 108 7.44 -1.93 -14.78
CA ILE A 108 6.93 -2.27 -13.46
C ILE A 108 7.63 -3.55 -13.02
N GLY A 109 8.25 -3.51 -11.83
CA GLY A 109 8.76 -4.67 -11.13
C GLY A 109 8.00 -4.87 -9.83
N PHE A 110 7.67 -6.10 -9.48
CA PHE A 110 6.97 -6.39 -8.25
C PHE A 110 7.43 -7.71 -7.62
N SER A 111 7.29 -7.77 -6.31
CA SER A 111 7.48 -8.97 -5.50
C SER A 111 6.42 -8.96 -4.41
N ALA A 112 5.57 -9.96 -4.38
CA ALA A 112 4.53 -10.12 -3.38
C ALA A 112 4.38 -11.59 -2.98
N PRO A 113 3.98 -11.90 -1.74
CA PRO A 113 3.68 -13.25 -1.31
C PRO A 113 2.58 -13.88 -2.17
N GLU A 114 2.63 -15.19 -2.38
CA GLU A 114 1.55 -15.92 -3.03
C GLU A 114 0.32 -15.92 -2.11
N GLY A 115 -0.77 -15.29 -2.54
CA GLY A 115 -2.01 -15.18 -1.79
C GLY A 115 -2.13 -13.98 -0.84
N GLY A 116 -1.14 -13.11 -0.80
CA GLY A 116 -1.19 -11.87 -0.01
C GLY A 116 -2.14 -10.83 -0.64
N ALA A 117 -2.97 -10.18 0.18
CA ALA A 117 -3.78 -9.05 -0.26
C ALA A 117 -2.89 -7.82 -0.49
N VAL A 118 -2.82 -7.30 -1.70
CA VAL A 118 -2.18 -6.01 -1.96
C VAL A 118 -3.13 -4.91 -1.48
N LEU A 119 -2.74 -4.17 -0.44
CA LEU A 119 -3.53 -3.04 0.06
C LEU A 119 -3.80 -2.02 -1.06
N GLY A 120 -5.09 -1.76 -1.31
CA GLY A 120 -5.55 -0.76 -2.27
C GLY A 120 -5.64 -1.23 -3.73
N GLY A 121 -5.33 -2.48 -4.03
CA GLY A 121 -5.59 -3.07 -5.34
C GLY A 121 -7.05 -3.52 -5.50
N PRO A 122 -7.59 -3.54 -6.74
CA PRO A 122 -8.84 -4.23 -6.99
C PRO A 122 -8.67 -5.73 -6.67
N PRO A 123 -9.74 -6.46 -6.32
CA PRO A 123 -9.68 -7.89 -5.96
C PRO A 123 -9.32 -8.83 -7.14
N THR A 124 -8.50 -8.36 -8.05
CA THR A 124 -7.92 -9.13 -9.15
C THR A 124 -6.54 -9.66 -8.71
N ASP A 125 -6.59 -10.51 -7.75
CA ASP A 125 -5.50 -11.03 -6.91
C ASP A 125 -4.38 -11.79 -7.64
N VAL A 126 -4.44 -11.89 -8.95
CA VAL A 126 -3.53 -12.75 -9.72
C VAL A 126 -2.44 -11.98 -10.46
N LEU A 127 -2.62 -10.68 -10.71
CA LEU A 127 -1.70 -9.92 -11.57
C LEU A 127 -0.36 -9.55 -10.90
N TYR A 128 -0.31 -9.49 -9.57
CA TYR A 128 0.88 -9.06 -8.82
C TYR A 128 1.26 -10.00 -7.67
N SER A 129 0.88 -11.27 -7.74
CA SER A 129 1.36 -12.31 -6.82
C SER A 129 2.67 -12.92 -7.33
N GLY A 130 3.57 -13.25 -6.41
CA GLY A 130 4.91 -13.73 -6.73
C GLY A 130 5.84 -12.60 -7.19
N ASN A 131 6.81 -12.94 -8.02
CA ASN A 131 7.79 -11.99 -8.57
C ASN A 131 7.52 -11.77 -10.04
N GLY A 132 7.49 -10.53 -10.48
CA GLY A 132 7.20 -10.23 -11.88
C GLY A 132 7.81 -8.95 -12.40
N LEU A 133 7.89 -8.90 -13.74
CA LEU A 133 8.24 -7.71 -14.50
C LEU A 133 7.18 -7.49 -15.57
N GLN A 134 6.68 -6.26 -15.67
CA GLN A 134 5.68 -5.87 -16.65
C GLN A 134 6.14 -4.65 -17.43
N VAL A 135 5.87 -4.65 -18.74
CA VAL A 135 6.06 -3.51 -19.62
C VAL A 135 4.71 -3.10 -20.17
N VAL A 136 4.35 -1.83 -19.98
CA VAL A 136 3.10 -1.28 -20.51
C VAL A 136 3.43 -0.09 -21.40
N LEU A 137 2.95 -0.12 -22.64
CA LEU A 137 3.06 0.98 -23.58
C LEU A 137 1.66 1.51 -23.89
N VAL A 138 1.44 2.79 -23.61
CA VAL A 138 0.16 3.46 -23.84
C VAL A 138 0.32 4.50 -24.94
N PHE A 139 -0.56 4.48 -25.92
CA PHE A 139 -0.66 5.48 -26.97
C PHE A 139 -1.90 6.35 -26.74
N ASN A 140 -1.72 7.67 -26.70
CA ASN A 140 -2.79 8.65 -26.60
C ASN A 140 -2.96 9.34 -27.96
N HIS A 141 -4.13 9.27 -28.53
CA HIS A 141 -4.48 9.88 -29.83
C HIS A 141 -5.27 11.16 -29.65
#